data_26131e9da9d3034987cec98621e84065
#
_entry.id   26131e9da9d3034987cec98621e84065
#
_cell.length_a   1.000
_cell.length_b   1.000
_cell.length_c   1.000
_cell.angle_alpha   90.00
_cell.angle_beta   90.00
_cell.angle_gamma   90.00
#
_symmetry.space_group_name_H-M   'P 1'
#
loop_
_entity.id
_entity.type
_entity.pdbx_description
1 polymer ?
#
loop_
_entity_poly.entity_id
_entity_poly.type
_entity_poly.pdbx_seq_one_letter_code
_entity_poly.pdbx_strand_id
1 'polypeptide(L)'
;LSLVGSEMCIRDRLCAADQWILTRLNDTIREVSAHFEDYDLGLAAQKIYDFAWSEFCDWYIEFSKARLGADADPADRAVCQRNLVFVLGQILRLLHPIMPFVTEQVYGEMPKEDDAAPMLIVAAWPDAGELAAYVDEDAERAIAMVCEVVGAVRSTRARYGISPKTALPVAVKVADTA
;
A
#
# COMPACT_ATOMS: atom_id res chain seq x y z
N LEU A 1 14.78 -4.06 -1.81
CA LEU A 1 14.39 -2.70 -2.16
C LEU A 1 14.51 -1.84 -0.91
N SER A 2 15.61 -1.14 -0.80
CA SER A 2 15.79 -0.13 0.25
C SER A 2 15.21 1.19 -0.26
N LEU A 3 14.35 1.84 0.52
CA LEU A 3 14.01 3.24 0.31
C LEU A 3 15.22 4.16 0.58
N VAL A 4 16.34 3.58 1.05
CA VAL A 4 17.54 4.23 1.61
C VAL A 4 18.54 4.72 0.55
N GLY A 5 18.39 4.43 -0.72
CA GLY A 5 19.28 4.91 -1.77
C GLY A 5 18.92 6.31 -2.29
N SER A 6 19.36 7.39 -1.65
CA SER A 6 19.04 8.81 -1.87
C SER A 6 17.76 9.30 -1.17
N GLU A 7 17.66 9.09 0.13
CA GLU A 7 16.52 9.39 1.00
C GLU A 7 15.94 10.81 0.83
N MET A 8 16.76 11.80 0.57
CA MET A 8 16.32 13.19 0.45
C MET A 8 15.53 13.46 -0.84
N CYS A 9 15.81 12.72 -1.94
CA CYS A 9 15.11 12.92 -3.22
C CYS A 9 13.77 12.17 -3.33
N ILE A 10 13.59 11.09 -2.57
CA ILE A 10 12.36 10.27 -2.63
C ILE A 10 11.29 10.86 -1.73
N ARG A 11 11.64 11.23 -0.51
CA ARG A 11 10.70 11.77 0.48
C ARG A 11 9.97 13.02 0.00
N ASP A 12 10.69 13.92 -0.68
CA ASP A 12 10.13 15.17 -1.21
C ASP A 12 9.16 14.98 -2.39
N ARG A 13 9.07 13.76 -2.94
CA ARG A 13 8.23 13.42 -4.10
C ARG A 13 7.09 12.45 -3.78
N LEU A 14 6.98 12.02 -2.53
CA LEU A 14 5.87 11.16 -2.11
C LEU A 14 4.57 11.96 -2.13
N CYS A 15 3.56 11.46 -2.81
CA CYS A 15 2.21 12.01 -2.72
C CYS A 15 1.48 11.48 -1.48
N ALA A 16 0.35 12.08 -1.13
CA ALA A 16 -0.44 11.65 0.02
C ALA A 16 -0.82 10.15 -0.01
N ALA A 17 -1.08 9.59 -1.20
CA ALA A 17 -1.36 8.15 -1.33
C ALA A 17 -0.13 7.28 -1.03
N ASP A 18 1.08 7.73 -1.40
CA ASP A 18 2.32 7.03 -1.08
C ASP A 18 2.58 7.05 0.43
N GLN A 19 2.45 8.22 1.06
CA GLN A 19 2.61 8.38 2.51
C GLN A 19 1.59 7.55 3.28
N TRP A 20 0.32 7.57 2.84
CA TRP A 20 -0.74 6.74 3.40
C TRP A 20 -0.39 5.25 3.37
N ILE A 21 -0.03 4.69 2.20
CA ILE A 21 0.22 3.24 2.11
C ILE A 21 1.46 2.83 2.92
N LEU A 22 2.49 3.69 3.02
CA LEU A 22 3.66 3.44 3.85
C LEU A 22 3.34 3.51 5.34
N THR A 23 2.47 4.43 5.77
CA THR A 23 1.94 4.49 7.14
C THR A 23 1.18 3.21 7.48
N ARG A 24 0.26 2.78 6.62
CA ARG A 24 -0.52 1.55 6.78
C ARG A 24 0.36 0.30 6.80
N LEU A 25 1.39 0.27 5.95
CA LEU A 25 2.38 -0.81 5.93
C LEU A 25 3.15 -0.88 7.25
N ASN A 26 3.58 0.27 7.77
CA ASN A 26 4.27 0.34 9.08
C ASN A 26 3.43 -0.30 10.19
N ASP A 27 2.16 0.08 10.29
CA ASP A 27 1.24 -0.48 11.29
C ASP A 27 1.01 -1.97 11.07
N THR A 28 0.85 -2.38 9.81
CA THR A 28 0.68 -3.79 9.45
C THR A 28 1.88 -4.64 9.88
N ILE A 29 3.10 -4.17 9.61
CA ILE A 29 4.33 -4.88 10.03
C ILE A 29 4.37 -5.04 11.55
N ARG A 30 4.06 -3.98 12.30
CA ARG A 30 4.05 -4.02 13.77
C ARG A 30 3.02 -5.01 14.32
N GLU A 31 1.78 -4.94 13.83
CA GLU A 31 0.70 -5.81 14.30
C GLU A 31 0.95 -7.28 13.92
N VAL A 32 1.36 -7.53 12.67
CA VAL A 32 1.69 -8.89 12.20
C VAL A 32 2.84 -9.48 12.99
N SER A 33 3.91 -8.71 13.25
CA SER A 33 5.04 -9.17 14.05
C SER A 33 4.61 -9.54 15.48
N ALA A 34 3.78 -8.70 16.12
CA ALA A 34 3.24 -9.00 17.44
C ALA A 34 2.38 -10.29 17.44
N HIS A 35 1.52 -10.47 16.43
CA HIS A 35 0.73 -11.70 16.31
C HIS A 35 1.58 -12.95 16.10
N PHE A 36 2.69 -12.86 15.36
CA PHE A 36 3.63 -13.98 15.22
C PHE A 36 4.33 -14.29 16.57
N GLU A 37 4.74 -13.28 17.33
CA GLU A 37 5.34 -13.45 18.67
C GLU A 37 4.36 -14.10 19.65
N ASP A 38 3.07 -13.76 19.57
CA ASP A 38 2.01 -14.31 20.40
C ASP A 38 1.47 -15.67 19.89
N TYR A 39 2.02 -16.20 18.78
CA TYR A 39 1.54 -17.42 18.08
C TYR A 39 0.11 -17.33 17.54
N ASP A 40 -0.44 -16.13 17.37
CA ASP A 40 -1.75 -15.88 16.79
C ASP A 40 -1.72 -15.84 15.25
N LEU A 41 -1.32 -16.97 14.65
CA LEU A 41 -1.09 -17.06 13.19
C LEU A 41 -2.34 -16.72 12.36
N GLY A 42 -3.53 -17.01 12.90
CA GLY A 42 -4.80 -16.67 12.23
C GLY A 42 -5.02 -15.18 12.12
N LEU A 43 -4.73 -14.42 13.19
CA LEU A 43 -4.83 -12.95 13.18
C LEU A 43 -3.74 -12.32 12.33
N ALA A 44 -2.53 -12.86 12.36
CA ALA A 44 -1.45 -12.44 11.47
C ALA A 44 -1.86 -12.58 9.99
N ALA A 45 -2.38 -13.75 9.60
CA ALA A 45 -2.84 -14.00 8.24
C ALA A 45 -3.97 -13.07 7.81
N GLN A 46 -4.96 -12.85 8.69
CA GLN A 46 -6.07 -11.94 8.43
C GLN A 46 -5.58 -10.51 8.23
N LYS A 47 -4.68 -10.02 9.09
CA LYS A 47 -4.13 -8.66 8.97
C LYS A 47 -3.37 -8.45 7.65
N ILE A 48 -2.54 -9.43 7.25
CA ILE A 48 -1.83 -9.37 5.97
C ILE A 48 -2.82 -9.36 4.80
N TYR A 49 -3.86 -10.20 4.86
CA TYR A 49 -4.90 -10.27 3.84
C TYR A 49 -5.64 -8.93 3.70
N ASP A 50 -6.07 -8.35 4.82
CA ASP A 50 -6.81 -7.09 4.83
C ASP A 50 -5.97 -5.95 4.25
N PHE A 51 -4.71 -5.85 4.63
CA PHE A 51 -3.79 -4.86 4.05
C PHE A 51 -3.57 -5.09 2.55
N ALA A 52 -3.22 -6.32 2.16
CA ALA A 52 -2.91 -6.63 0.76
C ALA A 52 -4.11 -6.44 -0.16
N TRP A 53 -5.30 -6.88 0.25
CA TRP A 53 -6.49 -6.84 -0.58
C TRP A 53 -7.19 -5.48 -0.50
N SER A 54 -7.57 -5.05 0.71
CA SER A 54 -8.44 -3.90 0.90
C SER A 54 -7.71 -2.55 0.83
N GLU A 55 -6.41 -2.51 1.11
CA GLU A 55 -5.65 -1.25 1.08
C GLU A 55 -4.73 -1.17 -0.15
N PHE A 56 -3.88 -2.17 -0.37
CA PHE A 56 -2.94 -2.15 -1.49
C PHE A 56 -3.63 -2.37 -2.84
N CYS A 57 -4.42 -3.47 -3.00
CA CYS A 57 -5.04 -3.80 -4.28
C CYS A 57 -6.22 -2.88 -4.61
N ASP A 58 -7.15 -2.68 -3.68
CA ASP A 58 -8.39 -1.95 -3.95
C ASP A 58 -8.21 -0.44 -4.05
N TRP A 59 -7.20 0.12 -3.34
CA TRP A 59 -7.01 1.55 -3.31
C TRP A 59 -5.66 2.01 -3.86
N TYR A 60 -4.54 1.52 -3.32
CA TYR A 60 -3.25 2.08 -3.71
C TYR A 60 -2.92 1.85 -5.17
N ILE A 61 -3.18 0.65 -5.72
CA ILE A 61 -3.01 0.38 -7.16
C ILE A 61 -3.92 1.29 -7.99
N GLU A 62 -5.18 1.54 -7.57
CA GLU A 62 -6.08 2.43 -8.28
C GLU A 62 -5.59 3.88 -8.27
N PHE A 63 -5.12 4.40 -7.13
CA PHE A 63 -4.50 5.73 -7.04
C PHE A 63 -3.24 5.86 -7.92
N SER A 64 -2.48 4.78 -8.04
CA SER A 64 -1.25 4.75 -8.82
C SER A 64 -1.47 4.81 -10.34
N LYS A 65 -2.63 4.39 -10.85
CA LYS A 65 -2.89 4.29 -12.31
C LYS A 65 -2.68 5.60 -13.05
N ALA A 66 -3.09 6.73 -12.48
CA ALA A 66 -2.93 8.04 -13.10
C ALA A 66 -1.45 8.42 -13.29
N ARG A 67 -0.60 8.03 -12.34
CA ARG A 67 0.85 8.29 -12.33
C ARG A 67 1.65 7.31 -13.21
N LEU A 68 1.06 6.18 -13.58
CA LEU A 68 1.66 5.17 -14.44
C LEU A 68 1.33 5.38 -15.93
N GLY A 69 0.42 6.30 -16.24
CA GLY A 69 -0.01 6.61 -17.61
C GLY A 69 1.13 7.10 -18.52
N ALA A 70 0.93 7.03 -19.83
CA ALA A 70 1.95 7.43 -20.82
C ALA A 70 2.35 8.90 -20.69
N ASP A 71 1.39 9.76 -20.30
CA ASP A 71 1.57 11.22 -20.19
C ASP A 71 2.03 11.68 -18.78
N ALA A 72 2.28 10.73 -17.85
CA ALA A 72 2.74 11.06 -16.50
C ALA A 72 4.21 11.52 -16.50
N ASP A 73 4.55 12.42 -15.56
CA ASP A 73 5.94 12.83 -15.37
C ASP A 73 6.84 11.60 -15.13
N PRO A 74 7.94 11.44 -15.91
CA PRO A 74 8.80 10.26 -15.78
C PRO A 74 9.40 10.08 -14.38
N ALA A 75 9.69 11.18 -13.68
CA ALA A 75 10.26 11.11 -12.33
C ALA A 75 9.19 10.68 -11.29
N ASP A 76 7.97 11.19 -11.42
CA ASP A 76 6.85 10.78 -10.57
C ASP A 76 6.46 9.32 -10.84
N ARG A 77 6.46 8.90 -12.10
CA ARG A 77 6.25 7.49 -12.48
C ARG A 77 7.28 6.57 -11.85
N ALA A 78 8.55 6.94 -11.85
CA ALA A 78 9.62 6.13 -11.26
C ALA A 78 9.44 5.98 -9.75
N VAL A 79 9.04 7.04 -9.04
CA VAL A 79 8.72 6.99 -7.60
C VAL A 79 7.53 6.06 -7.35
N CYS A 80 6.45 6.21 -8.11
CA CYS A 80 5.27 5.37 -8.00
C CYS A 80 5.58 3.89 -8.24
N GLN A 81 6.33 3.56 -9.29
CA GLN A 81 6.75 2.18 -9.59
C GLN A 81 7.58 1.59 -8.47
N ARG A 82 8.55 2.35 -7.94
CA ARG A 82 9.40 1.90 -6.82
C ARG A 82 8.56 1.60 -5.58
N ASN A 83 7.63 2.49 -5.22
CA ASN A 83 6.76 2.26 -4.06
C ASN A 83 5.87 1.05 -4.23
N LEU A 84 5.29 0.83 -5.41
CA LEU A 84 4.49 -0.37 -5.69
C LEU A 84 5.30 -1.66 -5.51
N VAL A 85 6.50 -1.70 -6.07
CA VAL A 85 7.40 -2.86 -5.96
C VAL A 85 7.85 -3.04 -4.51
N PHE A 86 8.19 -1.96 -3.82
CA PHE A 86 8.59 -1.99 -2.41
C PHE A 86 7.47 -2.57 -1.52
N VAL A 87 6.27 -2.01 -1.59
CA VAL A 87 5.13 -2.45 -0.77
C VAL A 87 4.77 -3.90 -1.08
N LEU A 88 4.75 -4.29 -2.36
CA LEU A 88 4.53 -5.69 -2.74
C LEU A 88 5.60 -6.61 -2.15
N GLY A 89 6.87 -6.22 -2.20
CA GLY A 89 7.96 -6.98 -1.61
C GLY A 89 7.78 -7.19 -0.10
N GLN A 90 7.31 -6.18 0.63
CA GLN A 90 7.02 -6.30 2.07
C GLN A 90 5.83 -7.24 2.33
N ILE A 91 4.76 -7.14 1.54
CA ILE A 91 3.62 -8.06 1.62
C ILE A 91 4.08 -9.52 1.41
N LEU A 92 4.91 -9.77 0.41
CA LEU A 92 5.43 -11.11 0.15
C LEU A 92 6.27 -11.65 1.30
N ARG A 93 7.11 -10.80 1.94
CA ARG A 93 7.91 -11.20 3.12
C ARG A 93 7.02 -11.55 4.31
N LEU A 94 5.99 -10.73 4.60
CA LEU A 94 5.04 -11.01 5.67
C LEU A 94 4.25 -12.30 5.42
N LEU A 95 3.91 -12.58 4.17
CA LEU A 95 3.10 -13.73 3.77
C LEU A 95 3.92 -15.03 3.66
N HIS A 96 5.24 -14.93 3.46
CA HIS A 96 6.10 -16.05 3.15
C HIS A 96 6.04 -17.21 4.18
N PRO A 97 6.01 -16.96 5.50
CA PRO A 97 5.87 -18.04 6.49
C PRO A 97 4.59 -18.86 6.35
N ILE A 98 3.53 -18.27 5.77
CA ILE A 98 2.21 -18.91 5.61
C ILE A 98 2.08 -19.56 4.24
N MET A 99 2.59 -18.91 3.19
CA MET A 99 2.44 -19.32 1.79
C MET A 99 3.80 -19.32 1.04
N PRO A 100 4.79 -20.15 1.44
CA PRO A 100 6.17 -20.03 0.96
C PRO A 100 6.31 -20.22 -0.55
N PHE A 101 5.59 -21.15 -1.16
CA PHE A 101 5.78 -21.50 -2.58
C PHE A 101 5.32 -20.38 -3.52
N VAL A 102 4.13 -19.85 -3.32
CA VAL A 102 3.58 -18.80 -4.19
C VAL A 102 4.30 -17.47 -4.01
N THR A 103 4.66 -17.13 -2.77
CA THR A 103 5.40 -15.89 -2.50
C THR A 103 6.81 -15.92 -3.07
N GLU A 104 7.50 -17.05 -3.00
CA GLU A 104 8.82 -17.25 -3.61
C GLU A 104 8.75 -17.14 -5.15
N GLN A 105 7.74 -17.76 -5.76
CA GLN A 105 7.55 -17.66 -7.21
C GLN A 105 7.32 -16.22 -7.66
N VAL A 106 6.43 -15.48 -6.98
CA VAL A 106 6.16 -14.07 -7.31
C VAL A 106 7.41 -13.21 -7.10
N TYR A 107 8.12 -13.42 -5.98
CA TYR A 107 9.36 -12.71 -5.69
C TYR A 107 10.43 -12.96 -6.75
N GLY A 108 10.49 -14.19 -7.30
CA GLY A 108 11.41 -14.56 -8.39
C GLY A 108 11.23 -13.71 -9.65
N GLU A 109 10.00 -13.29 -9.94
CA GLU A 109 9.63 -12.50 -11.12
C GLU A 109 9.70 -10.98 -10.89
N MET A 110 9.88 -10.55 -9.63
CA MET A 110 9.96 -9.11 -9.31
C MET A 110 11.30 -8.51 -9.73
N PRO A 111 11.31 -7.22 -10.13
CA PRO A 111 12.57 -6.50 -10.28
C PRO A 111 13.28 -6.42 -8.93
N LYS A 112 14.57 -6.75 -8.92
CA LYS A 112 15.42 -6.77 -7.72
C LYS A 112 16.55 -5.77 -7.86
N GLU A 113 16.97 -5.20 -6.73
CA GLU A 113 18.23 -4.46 -6.64
C GLU A 113 19.40 -5.44 -6.44
N ASP A 114 20.62 -4.99 -6.69
CA ASP A 114 21.81 -5.85 -6.67
C ASP A 114 22.08 -6.45 -5.28
N ASP A 115 21.65 -5.79 -4.21
CA ASP A 115 21.79 -6.21 -2.82
C ASP A 115 20.55 -6.96 -2.27
N ALA A 116 19.53 -7.16 -3.08
CA ALA A 116 18.33 -7.86 -2.66
C ALA A 116 18.63 -9.34 -2.35
N ALA A 117 17.94 -9.88 -1.34
CA ALA A 117 18.05 -11.30 -1.01
C ALA A 117 17.73 -12.16 -2.24
N PRO A 118 18.53 -13.21 -2.53
CA PRO A 118 18.30 -14.05 -3.70
C PRO A 118 16.95 -14.80 -3.65
N MET A 119 16.50 -15.13 -2.44
CA MET A 119 15.23 -15.84 -2.17
C MET A 119 14.56 -15.23 -0.92
N LEU A 120 13.24 -15.30 -0.83
CA LEU A 120 12.49 -14.80 0.33
C LEU A 120 12.84 -15.55 1.62
N ILE A 121 13.09 -16.84 1.55
CA ILE A 121 13.42 -17.67 2.73
C ILE A 121 14.66 -17.18 3.48
N VAL A 122 15.55 -16.46 2.81
CA VAL A 122 16.77 -15.87 3.43
C VAL A 122 16.67 -14.35 3.56
N ALA A 123 15.53 -13.75 3.16
CA ALA A 123 15.30 -12.33 3.32
C ALA A 123 15.05 -11.98 4.79
N ALA A 124 15.48 -10.78 5.20
CA ALA A 124 15.19 -10.29 6.54
C ALA A 124 13.68 -10.05 6.71
N TRP A 125 13.19 -10.29 7.92
CA TRP A 125 11.82 -9.92 8.28
C TRP A 125 11.62 -8.41 8.16
N PRO A 126 10.44 -7.94 7.70
CA PRO A 126 10.16 -6.50 7.61
C PRO A 126 10.35 -5.78 8.96
N ASP A 127 11.04 -4.65 8.94
CA ASP A 127 11.22 -3.81 10.13
C ASP A 127 10.40 -2.52 10.01
N ALA A 128 9.44 -2.34 10.92
CA ALA A 128 8.65 -1.13 11.02
C ALA A 128 9.50 0.12 11.34
N GLY A 129 10.64 -0.06 12.03
CA GLY A 129 11.57 1.03 12.35
C GLY A 129 12.09 1.73 11.09
N GLU A 130 12.34 0.99 10.01
CA GLU A 130 12.78 1.56 8.73
C GLU A 130 11.73 2.47 8.08
N LEU A 131 10.46 2.27 8.38
CA LEU A 131 9.34 3.05 7.85
C LEU A 131 8.91 4.21 8.76
N ALA A 132 9.42 4.30 9.98
CA ALA A 132 9.00 5.31 10.96
C ALA A 132 9.13 6.75 10.44
N ALA A 133 10.13 7.02 9.60
CA ALA A 133 10.34 8.33 8.99
C ALA A 133 9.29 8.71 7.91
N TYR A 134 8.52 7.75 7.43
CA TYR A 134 7.50 7.92 6.37
C TYR A 134 6.08 7.93 6.93
N VAL A 135 5.89 7.72 8.23
CA VAL A 135 4.59 7.79 8.89
C VAL A 135 4.03 9.20 8.83
N ASP A 136 2.82 9.35 8.30
CA ASP A 136 2.12 10.63 8.11
C ASP A 136 0.63 10.44 8.41
N GLU A 137 0.22 10.83 9.63
CA GLU A 137 -1.17 10.73 10.08
C GLU A 137 -2.11 11.70 9.34
N ASP A 138 -1.60 12.82 8.82
CA ASP A 138 -2.42 13.76 8.05
C ASP A 138 -2.75 13.17 6.67
N ALA A 139 -1.79 12.54 6.02
CA ALA A 139 -2.01 11.79 4.79
C ALA A 139 -2.98 10.62 5.01
N GLU A 140 -2.86 9.90 6.13
CA GLU A 140 -3.77 8.82 6.48
C GLU A 140 -5.21 9.32 6.62
N ARG A 141 -5.43 10.39 7.38
CA ARG A 141 -6.77 11.00 7.54
C ARG A 141 -7.34 11.49 6.21
N ALA A 142 -6.52 12.13 5.38
CA ALA A 142 -6.97 12.65 4.09
C ALA A 142 -7.42 11.52 3.15
N ILE A 143 -6.63 10.46 3.03
CA ILE A 143 -6.97 9.32 2.17
C ILE A 143 -8.15 8.53 2.72
N ALA A 144 -8.27 8.34 4.04
CA ALA A 144 -9.43 7.71 4.66
C ALA A 144 -10.73 8.44 4.29
N MET A 145 -10.73 9.78 4.35
CA MET A 145 -11.86 10.60 3.91
C MET A 145 -12.21 10.40 2.43
N VAL A 146 -11.20 10.35 1.56
CA VAL A 146 -11.41 10.07 0.13
C VAL A 146 -12.04 8.69 -0.07
N CYS A 147 -11.53 7.66 0.61
CA CYS A 147 -12.05 6.31 0.53
C CYS A 147 -13.50 6.23 1.01
N GLU A 148 -13.85 6.92 2.10
CA GLU A 148 -15.21 7.00 2.62
C GLU A 148 -16.18 7.63 1.61
N VAL A 149 -15.82 8.78 1.04
CA VAL A 149 -16.62 9.48 0.03
C VAL A 149 -16.84 8.60 -1.22
N VAL A 150 -15.78 8.01 -1.74
CA VAL A 150 -15.87 7.11 -2.91
C VAL A 150 -16.70 5.87 -2.58
N GLY A 151 -16.54 5.29 -1.39
CA GLY A 151 -17.32 4.15 -0.91
C GLY A 151 -18.81 4.49 -0.83
N ALA A 152 -19.17 5.65 -0.28
CA ALA A 152 -20.56 6.13 -0.21
C ALA A 152 -21.18 6.31 -1.61
N VAL A 153 -20.43 6.89 -2.55
CA VAL A 153 -20.87 7.04 -3.94
C VAL A 153 -21.06 5.67 -4.62
N ARG A 154 -20.11 4.74 -4.47
CA ARG A 154 -20.21 3.38 -5.03
C ARG A 154 -21.43 2.63 -4.46
N SER A 155 -21.63 2.68 -3.15
CA SER A 155 -22.78 2.05 -2.46
C SER A 155 -24.11 2.64 -2.92
N THR A 156 -24.18 3.96 -3.07
CA THR A 156 -25.37 4.65 -3.57
C THR A 156 -25.68 4.24 -5.01
N ARG A 157 -24.66 4.20 -5.89
CA ARG A 157 -24.84 3.73 -7.28
C ARG A 157 -25.35 2.30 -7.34
N ALA A 158 -24.76 1.40 -6.54
CA ALA A 158 -25.19 0.01 -6.47
C ALA A 158 -26.64 -0.11 -6.02
N ARG A 159 -27.04 0.65 -4.98
CA ARG A 159 -28.40 0.66 -4.44
C ARG A 159 -29.47 1.08 -5.47
N TYR A 160 -29.11 2.03 -6.35
CA TYR A 160 -30.03 2.54 -7.38
C TYR A 160 -29.81 1.92 -8.76
N GLY A 161 -28.99 0.89 -8.90
CA GLY A 161 -28.72 0.22 -10.17
C GLY A 161 -28.05 1.11 -11.22
N ILE A 162 -27.31 2.15 -10.80
CA ILE A 162 -26.68 3.11 -11.70
C ILE A 162 -25.32 2.56 -12.18
N SER A 163 -25.17 2.45 -13.49
CA SER A 163 -23.91 1.98 -14.09
C SER A 163 -22.71 2.83 -13.66
N PRO A 164 -21.56 2.23 -13.34
CA PRO A 164 -20.31 2.96 -13.06
C PRO A 164 -19.88 3.91 -14.19
N LYS A 165 -20.27 3.62 -15.44
CA LYS A 165 -19.95 4.43 -16.62
C LYS A 165 -20.83 5.68 -16.78
N THR A 166 -21.92 5.80 -16.03
CA THR A 166 -22.82 6.95 -16.10
C THR A 166 -22.24 8.12 -15.32
N ALA A 167 -21.95 9.22 -15.97
CA ALA A 167 -21.56 10.45 -15.30
C ALA A 167 -22.74 11.04 -14.53
N LEU A 168 -22.51 11.37 -13.26
CA LEU A 168 -23.51 12.01 -12.39
C LEU A 168 -22.87 13.16 -11.62
N PRO A 169 -23.60 14.27 -11.41
CA PRO A 169 -23.15 15.29 -10.47
C PRO A 169 -23.19 14.72 -9.04
N VAL A 170 -22.12 14.92 -8.30
CA VAL A 170 -22.00 14.53 -6.89
C VAL A 170 -21.75 15.79 -6.07
N ALA A 171 -22.58 16.03 -5.07
CA ALA A 171 -22.34 17.08 -4.08
C ALA A 171 -21.86 16.45 -2.77
N VAL A 172 -20.73 16.89 -2.29
CA VAL A 172 -20.15 16.46 -1.00
C VAL A 172 -20.29 17.62 -0.03
N LYS A 173 -20.99 17.38 1.09
CA LYS A 173 -21.07 18.35 2.18
C LYS A 173 -20.04 17.93 3.25
N VAL A 174 -18.98 18.71 3.38
CA VAL A 174 -18.03 18.55 4.46
C VAL A 174 -18.57 19.28 5.70
N ALA A 175 -18.58 18.63 6.86
CA ALA A 175 -18.87 19.32 8.11
C ALA A 175 -17.67 20.22 8.43
N ASP A 176 -17.92 21.50 8.69
CA ASP A 176 -16.88 22.38 9.21
C ASP A 176 -16.43 21.82 10.57
N THR A 177 -15.19 21.37 10.63
CA THR A 177 -14.51 21.12 11.89
C THR A 177 -14.09 22.48 12.44
N ALA A 178 -14.87 23.00 13.40
CA ALA A 178 -14.48 24.19 14.17
C ALA A 178 -13.23 23.92 15.01
#